data_3f7829375cd15a294a9e75dede4bc01a
#
_entry.id   3f7829375cd15a294a9e75dede4bc01a
#
_cell.length_a   1.000
_cell.length_b   1.000
_cell.length_c   1.000
_cell.angle_alpha   90.00
_cell.angle_beta   90.00
_cell.angle_gamma   90.00
#
_symmetry.space_group_name_H-M   'P 1'
#
loop_
_entity.id
_entity.type
_entity.pdbx_description
1 polymer ?
#
loop_
_entity_poly.entity_id
_entity_poly.type
_entity_poly.pdbx_seq_one_letter_code
_entity_poly.pdbx_strand_id
1 'polypeptide(L)'
;MAELVAVYAVPHTPSFVADAQLNGENSEAVRYFTVIRNHLEASKPDVIVTVNNDHFNTFFFDNWPTLAIGTAETTAGPNDQTPGMPWYNIRVEANAAKHILSSLIGAGFDFSSTVDFEIDHGALVPLHFLTPEMHLPIVPIFINCVVPPLPAAQRCFALGRALAESIRSWDNDARVVIVTSGSLSLEIGGPRAEVDKTFGVPDPAWAAWVLEEIRGGRYDEIISQASEPRMLQAGNVAGELLNWIIALGTIEPSVPAIMIDQPQLGNAFAAWDVRSER
;
A
#
# COMPACT_ATOMS: atom_id res chain seq x y z
N MET A 1 -7.33 -9.03 22.32
CA MET A 1 -6.46 -8.00 21.68
C MET A 1 -6.26 -8.43 20.25
N ALA A 2 -6.36 -7.51 19.30
CA ALA A 2 -6.20 -7.84 17.90
C ALA A 2 -4.78 -8.35 17.58
N GLU A 3 -4.66 -9.18 16.56
CA GLU A 3 -3.41 -9.77 16.14
C GLU A 3 -3.07 -9.31 14.72
N LEU A 4 -1.90 -8.68 14.53
CA LEU A 4 -1.35 -8.46 13.18
C LEU A 4 -0.74 -9.79 12.73
N VAL A 5 -1.29 -10.40 11.67
CA VAL A 5 -0.93 -11.77 11.26
C VAL A 5 -0.10 -11.85 9.99
N ALA A 6 -0.25 -10.90 9.09
CA ALA A 6 0.57 -10.81 7.88
C ALA A 6 0.62 -9.39 7.33
N VAL A 7 1.63 -9.11 6.52
CA VAL A 7 1.84 -7.84 5.82
C VAL A 7 2.12 -8.10 4.35
N TYR A 8 1.53 -7.31 3.50
CA TYR A 8 1.64 -7.42 2.04
C TYR A 8 2.06 -6.08 1.45
N ALA A 9 2.93 -6.13 0.46
CA ALA A 9 3.27 -4.99 -0.36
C ALA A 9 3.17 -5.41 -1.83
N VAL A 10 2.33 -4.71 -2.61
CA VAL A 10 1.97 -5.09 -3.97
C VAL A 10 1.83 -3.85 -4.87
N PRO A 11 1.94 -3.97 -6.18
CA PRO A 11 1.64 -2.85 -7.08
C PRO A 11 0.13 -2.61 -7.21
N HIS A 12 -0.25 -1.40 -7.64
CA HIS A 12 -1.64 -1.01 -7.92
C HIS A 12 -1.84 -0.50 -9.35
N THR A 13 -1.09 -1.01 -10.30
CA THR A 13 -1.13 -0.58 -11.71
C THR A 13 -2.55 -0.73 -12.29
N PRO A 14 -3.20 0.35 -12.75
CA PRO A 14 -4.59 0.32 -13.23
C PRO A 14 -4.82 -0.65 -14.41
N SER A 15 -3.83 -0.80 -15.30
CA SER A 15 -3.92 -1.67 -16.46
C SER A 15 -3.99 -3.17 -16.12
N PHE A 16 -3.70 -3.59 -14.90
CA PHE A 16 -3.80 -4.99 -14.49
C PHE A 16 -5.22 -5.53 -14.60
N VAL A 17 -6.23 -4.69 -14.33
CA VAL A 17 -7.63 -5.10 -14.42
C VAL A 17 -8.03 -5.36 -15.89
N ALA A 18 -7.65 -4.47 -16.80
CA ALA A 18 -7.89 -4.66 -18.22
C ALA A 18 -7.09 -5.86 -18.79
N ASP A 19 -5.84 -6.04 -18.36
CA ASP A 19 -5.02 -7.19 -18.74
C ASP A 19 -5.65 -8.51 -18.24
N ALA A 20 -6.16 -8.54 -17.02
CA ALA A 20 -6.85 -9.70 -16.46
C ALA A 20 -8.12 -10.06 -17.24
N GLN A 21 -8.89 -9.05 -17.69
CA GLN A 21 -10.09 -9.29 -18.52
C GLN A 21 -9.74 -9.84 -19.91
N LEU A 22 -8.64 -9.39 -20.50
CA LEU A 22 -8.21 -9.83 -21.85
C LEU A 22 -7.55 -11.21 -21.81
N ASN A 23 -6.72 -11.49 -20.82
CA ASN A 23 -5.82 -12.63 -20.78
C ASN A 23 -6.21 -13.69 -19.73
N GLY A 24 -7.12 -13.38 -18.80
CA GLY A 24 -7.55 -14.30 -17.76
C GLY A 24 -6.37 -14.86 -16.95
N GLU A 25 -6.31 -16.18 -16.79
CA GLU A 25 -5.22 -16.88 -16.09
C GLU A 25 -3.84 -16.74 -16.76
N ASN A 26 -3.77 -16.33 -18.02
CA ASN A 26 -2.52 -16.04 -18.71
C ASN A 26 -1.93 -14.68 -18.33
N SER A 27 -2.70 -13.80 -17.72
CA SER A 27 -2.18 -12.53 -17.18
C SER A 27 -1.13 -12.80 -16.09
N GLU A 28 0.01 -12.13 -16.17
CA GLU A 28 1.04 -12.19 -15.12
C GLU A 28 0.51 -11.60 -13.82
N ALA A 29 -0.22 -10.49 -13.88
CA ALA A 29 -0.83 -9.87 -12.71
C ALA A 29 -1.76 -10.86 -11.99
N VAL A 30 -2.64 -11.55 -12.73
CA VAL A 30 -3.54 -12.56 -12.14
C VAL A 30 -2.74 -13.67 -11.44
N ARG A 31 -1.68 -14.20 -12.08
CA ARG A 31 -0.86 -15.25 -11.48
C ARG A 31 -0.16 -14.79 -10.20
N TYR A 32 0.43 -13.60 -10.20
CA TYR A 32 1.16 -13.08 -9.04
C TYR A 32 0.22 -12.71 -7.90
N PHE A 33 -0.88 -12.04 -8.19
CA PHE A 33 -1.90 -11.77 -7.18
C PHE A 33 -2.53 -13.05 -6.62
N THR A 34 -2.68 -14.10 -7.43
CA THR A 34 -3.17 -15.40 -6.93
C THR A 34 -2.23 -16.01 -5.89
N VAL A 35 -0.92 -15.90 -6.07
CA VAL A 35 0.06 -16.35 -5.06
C VAL A 35 -0.11 -15.57 -3.76
N ILE A 36 -0.23 -14.25 -3.83
CA ILE A 36 -0.43 -13.40 -2.65
C ILE A 36 -1.80 -13.66 -2.01
N ARG A 37 -2.87 -13.81 -2.79
CA ARG A 37 -4.22 -14.13 -2.32
C ARG A 37 -4.26 -15.44 -1.53
N ASN A 38 -3.66 -16.50 -2.05
CA ASN A 38 -3.60 -17.79 -1.37
C ASN A 38 -2.94 -17.67 0.01
N HIS A 39 -1.90 -16.86 0.13
CA HIS A 39 -1.24 -16.58 1.40
C HIS A 39 -2.15 -15.75 2.34
N LEU A 40 -2.84 -14.74 1.78
CA LEU A 40 -3.78 -13.92 2.54
C LEU A 40 -4.94 -14.77 3.09
N GLU A 41 -5.54 -15.61 2.27
CA GLU A 41 -6.62 -16.53 2.68
C GLU A 41 -6.15 -17.52 3.76
N ALA A 42 -4.91 -18.03 3.64
CA ALA A 42 -4.33 -18.89 4.65
C ALA A 42 -4.12 -18.19 6.00
N SER A 43 -3.89 -16.87 5.99
CA SER A 43 -3.77 -16.06 7.21
C SER A 43 -5.11 -15.81 7.91
N LYS A 44 -6.25 -16.06 7.23
CA LYS A 44 -7.63 -15.92 7.75
C LYS A 44 -7.88 -14.56 8.41
N PRO A 45 -7.74 -13.46 7.69
CA PRO A 45 -7.95 -12.14 8.26
C PRO A 45 -9.42 -11.84 8.47
N ASP A 46 -9.71 -11.00 9.48
CA ASP A 46 -11.05 -10.42 9.73
C ASP A 46 -11.11 -8.98 9.22
N VAL A 47 -9.96 -8.27 9.16
CA VAL A 47 -9.85 -6.86 8.77
C VAL A 47 -8.59 -6.65 7.94
N ILE A 48 -8.69 -5.80 6.92
CA ILE A 48 -7.55 -5.34 6.11
C ILE A 48 -7.28 -3.86 6.41
N VAL A 49 -6.09 -3.52 6.86
CA VAL A 49 -5.61 -2.14 6.87
C VAL A 49 -4.95 -1.87 5.51
N THR A 50 -5.51 -0.98 4.71
CA THR A 50 -4.88 -0.56 3.45
C THR A 50 -4.01 0.66 3.69
N VAL A 51 -2.81 0.69 3.10
CA VAL A 51 -1.91 1.84 3.12
C VAL A 51 -1.50 2.16 1.69
N ASN A 52 -1.96 3.27 1.20
CA ASN A 52 -1.75 3.71 -0.18
C ASN A 52 -1.76 5.25 -0.29
N ASN A 53 -1.37 5.78 -1.42
CA ASN A 53 -1.61 7.18 -1.76
C ASN A 53 -2.96 7.34 -2.48
N ASP A 54 -3.47 8.56 -2.49
CA ASP A 54 -4.54 9.01 -3.38
C ASP A 54 -3.92 9.59 -4.65
N HIS A 55 -4.63 9.49 -5.78
CA HIS A 55 -4.19 10.01 -7.08
C HIS A 55 -5.05 11.20 -7.55
N PHE A 56 -5.25 12.17 -6.68
CA PHE A 56 -6.07 13.37 -6.91
C PHE A 56 -7.56 13.07 -7.15
N ASN A 57 -8.09 12.08 -6.45
CA ASN A 57 -9.48 11.65 -6.56
C ASN A 57 -10.30 11.95 -5.29
N THR A 58 -9.64 11.91 -4.12
CA THR A 58 -10.23 12.23 -2.81
C THR A 58 -9.63 13.50 -2.23
N PHE A 59 -8.32 13.69 -2.38
CA PHE A 59 -7.60 14.88 -1.93
C PHE A 59 -7.10 15.68 -3.13
N PHE A 60 -7.09 17.03 -2.98
CA PHE A 60 -6.71 17.94 -4.05
C PHE A 60 -5.69 18.97 -3.52
N PHE A 61 -5.05 19.73 -4.40
CA PHE A 61 -4.00 20.69 -4.03
C PHE A 61 -4.43 21.78 -3.06
N ASP A 62 -5.72 22.04 -2.92
CA ASP A 62 -6.29 22.98 -1.97
C ASP A 62 -6.32 22.42 -0.53
N ASN A 63 -6.28 21.09 -0.38
CA ASN A 63 -6.24 20.42 0.91
C ASN A 63 -5.62 19.01 0.79
N TRP A 64 -4.29 18.94 0.68
CA TRP A 64 -3.54 17.70 0.55
C TRP A 64 -2.93 17.26 1.88
N PRO A 65 -3.49 16.28 2.57
CA PRO A 65 -2.97 15.82 3.85
C PRO A 65 -1.68 15.00 3.68
N THR A 66 -0.72 15.17 4.58
CA THR A 66 0.47 14.30 4.64
C THR A 66 0.09 12.86 5.02
N LEU A 67 -0.84 12.72 5.97
CA LEU A 67 -1.37 11.46 6.47
C LEU A 67 -2.88 11.62 6.66
N ALA A 68 -3.66 10.66 6.18
CA ALA A 68 -5.10 10.65 6.42
C ALA A 68 -5.62 9.23 6.66
N ILE A 69 -6.77 9.12 7.33
CA ILE A 69 -7.46 7.88 7.60
C ILE A 69 -8.97 8.05 7.40
N GLY A 70 -9.59 7.10 6.72
CA GLY A 70 -11.04 7.04 6.56
C GLY A 70 -11.70 6.42 7.78
N THR A 71 -12.69 7.12 8.36
CA THR A 71 -13.37 6.72 9.60
C THR A 71 -14.89 6.56 9.44
N ALA A 72 -15.41 6.63 8.21
CA ALA A 72 -16.80 6.29 7.89
C ALA A 72 -17.09 4.81 8.14
N GLU A 73 -18.34 4.39 8.06
CA GLU A 73 -18.72 2.98 8.13
C GLU A 73 -18.60 2.26 6.79
N THR A 74 -18.60 3.02 5.70
CA THR A 74 -18.50 2.52 4.33
C THR A 74 -17.71 3.48 3.46
N THR A 75 -17.14 2.94 2.39
CA THR A 75 -16.58 3.69 1.28
C THR A 75 -16.96 3.02 -0.04
N ALA A 76 -16.64 3.65 -1.16
CA ALA A 76 -16.94 3.11 -2.48
C ALA A 76 -15.85 3.50 -3.48
N GLY A 77 -15.87 2.89 -4.66
CA GLY A 77 -14.96 3.21 -5.76
C GLY A 77 -15.00 2.16 -6.87
N PRO A 78 -14.21 2.37 -7.93
CA PRO A 78 -13.11 3.32 -8.09
C PRO A 78 -13.58 4.72 -8.53
N ASN A 79 -13.28 5.75 -7.77
CA ASN A 79 -13.68 7.14 -8.11
C ASN A 79 -12.90 7.73 -9.28
N ASP A 80 -11.80 7.12 -9.68
CA ASP A 80 -11.00 7.44 -10.85
C ASP A 80 -11.45 6.70 -12.13
N GLN A 81 -12.54 5.96 -12.07
CA GLN A 81 -13.08 5.19 -13.19
C GLN A 81 -12.07 4.22 -13.81
N THR A 82 -11.25 3.57 -13.00
CA THR A 82 -10.24 2.59 -13.45
C THR A 82 -10.81 1.65 -14.50
N PRO A 83 -10.22 1.57 -15.72
CA PRO A 83 -10.77 0.78 -16.82
C PRO A 83 -10.97 -0.69 -16.49
N GLY A 84 -12.19 -1.19 -16.72
CA GLY A 84 -12.54 -2.58 -16.50
C GLY A 84 -12.86 -2.95 -15.03
N MET A 85 -12.62 -2.05 -14.08
CA MET A 85 -12.93 -2.30 -12.68
C MET A 85 -14.43 -2.02 -12.41
N PRO A 86 -15.17 -2.94 -11.78
CA PRO A 86 -16.54 -2.66 -11.34
C PRO A 86 -16.55 -1.69 -10.17
N TRP A 87 -17.67 -1.00 -9.98
CA TRP A 87 -17.90 -0.18 -8.80
C TRP A 87 -18.14 -1.07 -7.59
N TYR A 88 -17.39 -0.82 -6.51
CA TYR A 88 -17.51 -1.53 -5.24
C TYR A 88 -18.10 -0.65 -4.16
N ASN A 89 -18.91 -1.25 -3.27
CA ASN A 89 -19.28 -0.68 -1.98
C ASN A 89 -18.60 -1.54 -0.91
N ILE A 90 -17.80 -0.92 -0.07
CA ILE A 90 -16.89 -1.61 0.85
C ILE A 90 -17.18 -1.17 2.28
N ARG A 91 -17.26 -2.12 3.19
CA ARG A 91 -17.36 -1.82 4.62
C ARG A 91 -16.02 -1.31 5.14
N VAL A 92 -16.08 -0.32 6.02
CA VAL A 92 -14.94 0.13 6.80
C VAL A 92 -15.11 -0.35 8.24
N GLU A 93 -14.06 -0.89 8.84
CA GLU A 93 -14.06 -1.19 10.26
C GLU A 93 -13.84 0.11 11.05
N ALA A 94 -14.91 0.90 11.17
CA ALA A 94 -14.87 2.25 11.71
C ALA A 94 -14.37 2.31 13.17
N ASN A 95 -14.60 1.26 13.96
CA ASN A 95 -14.10 1.19 15.33
C ASN A 95 -12.58 1.02 15.35
N ALA A 96 -12.05 0.13 14.52
CA ALA A 96 -10.60 -0.01 14.33
C ALA A 96 -9.99 1.28 13.80
N ALA A 97 -10.62 1.91 12.79
CA ALA A 97 -10.13 3.16 12.20
C ALA A 97 -10.04 4.28 13.24
N LYS A 98 -11.05 4.46 14.09
CA LYS A 98 -11.07 5.45 15.17
C LYS A 98 -10.05 5.12 16.27
N HIS A 99 -9.88 3.84 16.62
CA HIS A 99 -8.87 3.39 17.58
C HIS A 99 -7.46 3.69 17.06
N ILE A 100 -7.17 3.30 15.80
CA ILE A 100 -5.88 3.54 15.14
C ILE A 100 -5.60 5.05 15.04
N LEU A 101 -6.57 5.85 14.62
CA LEU A 101 -6.45 7.30 14.56
C LEU A 101 -6.05 7.88 15.92
N SER A 102 -6.79 7.54 16.98
CA SER A 102 -6.50 8.03 18.33
C SER A 102 -5.12 7.63 18.82
N SER A 103 -4.73 6.38 18.60
CA SER A 103 -3.42 5.84 18.99
C SER A 103 -2.27 6.54 18.26
N LEU A 104 -2.41 6.73 16.93
CA LEU A 104 -1.38 7.38 16.11
C LEU A 104 -1.23 8.86 16.43
N ILE A 105 -2.34 9.58 16.69
CA ILE A 105 -2.26 10.96 17.19
C ILE A 105 -1.55 11.00 18.55
N GLY A 106 -1.88 10.08 19.46
CA GLY A 106 -1.21 9.95 20.76
C GLY A 106 0.29 9.64 20.63
N ALA A 107 0.69 8.95 19.56
CA ALA A 107 2.10 8.65 19.23
C ALA A 107 2.82 9.81 18.49
N GLY A 108 2.15 10.93 18.24
CA GLY A 108 2.74 12.14 17.63
C GLY A 108 2.66 12.16 16.09
N PHE A 109 1.71 11.41 15.49
CA PHE A 109 1.44 11.49 14.06
C PHE A 109 0.18 12.31 13.79
N ASP A 110 0.33 13.41 13.05
CA ASP A 110 -0.77 14.33 12.73
C ASP A 110 -1.58 13.78 11.55
N PHE A 111 -2.59 12.97 11.86
CA PHE A 111 -3.52 12.43 10.88
C PHE A 111 -4.72 13.35 10.65
N SER A 112 -5.07 13.55 9.39
CA SER A 112 -6.41 14.02 9.02
C SER A 112 -7.39 12.84 9.06
N SER A 113 -8.62 13.06 9.54
CA SER A 113 -9.70 12.08 9.41
C SER A 113 -10.65 12.49 8.30
N THR A 114 -11.12 11.52 7.52
CA THR A 114 -12.16 11.74 6.53
C THR A 114 -13.35 10.80 6.77
N VAL A 115 -14.56 11.35 6.67
CA VAL A 115 -15.83 10.63 6.91
C VAL A 115 -16.70 10.55 5.66
N ASP A 116 -16.33 11.26 4.62
CA ASP A 116 -17.00 11.24 3.32
C ASP A 116 -15.91 11.13 2.25
N PHE A 117 -15.69 9.94 1.74
CA PHE A 117 -14.61 9.64 0.81
C PHE A 117 -14.92 8.43 -0.04
N GLU A 118 -14.37 8.44 -1.22
CA GLU A 118 -14.29 7.29 -2.13
C GLU A 118 -12.82 6.92 -2.29
N ILE A 119 -12.55 5.74 -2.82
CA ILE A 119 -11.18 5.24 -3.01
C ILE A 119 -10.92 4.96 -4.48
N ASP A 120 -9.68 5.17 -4.89
CA ASP A 120 -9.21 4.98 -6.25
C ASP A 120 -8.49 3.64 -6.44
N HIS A 121 -7.88 3.47 -7.62
CA HIS A 121 -7.10 2.27 -7.97
C HIS A 121 -5.98 1.95 -6.99
N GLY A 122 -5.42 2.93 -6.29
CA GLY A 122 -4.33 2.73 -5.31
C GLY A 122 -4.71 1.73 -4.22
N ALA A 123 -5.93 1.80 -3.73
CA ALA A 123 -6.49 0.80 -2.80
C ALA A 123 -7.20 -0.35 -3.53
N LEU A 124 -7.96 -0.02 -4.60
CA LEU A 124 -8.89 -0.98 -5.19
C LEU A 124 -8.24 -2.01 -6.09
N VAL A 125 -7.14 -1.72 -6.79
CA VAL A 125 -6.46 -2.75 -7.60
C VAL A 125 -5.98 -3.91 -6.72
N PRO A 126 -5.26 -3.67 -5.61
CA PRO A 126 -4.94 -4.76 -4.69
C PRO A 126 -6.17 -5.51 -4.18
N LEU A 127 -7.19 -4.81 -3.71
CA LEU A 127 -8.39 -5.43 -3.15
C LEU A 127 -9.16 -6.24 -4.19
N HIS A 128 -9.26 -5.76 -5.44
CA HIS A 128 -9.92 -6.46 -6.55
C HIS A 128 -9.31 -7.85 -6.79
N PHE A 129 -7.98 -7.97 -6.70
CA PHE A 129 -7.30 -9.24 -6.92
C PHE A 129 -7.20 -10.08 -5.65
N LEU A 130 -7.04 -9.47 -4.48
CA LEU A 130 -6.83 -10.18 -3.22
C LEU A 130 -8.14 -10.61 -2.56
N THR A 131 -9.19 -9.79 -2.67
CA THR A 131 -10.48 -10.03 -2.04
C THR A 131 -11.62 -9.67 -3.00
N PRO A 132 -11.76 -10.35 -4.14
CA PRO A 132 -12.67 -9.95 -5.23
C PRO A 132 -14.14 -9.83 -4.81
N GLU A 133 -14.54 -10.51 -3.75
CA GLU A 133 -15.90 -10.43 -3.19
C GLU A 133 -16.09 -9.25 -2.22
N MET A 134 -15.02 -8.52 -1.88
CA MET A 134 -15.02 -7.38 -0.95
C MET A 134 -15.75 -7.66 0.38
N HIS A 135 -15.67 -8.90 0.87
CA HIS A 135 -16.38 -9.32 2.09
C HIS A 135 -15.69 -8.89 3.38
N LEU A 136 -14.38 -8.63 3.33
CA LEU A 136 -13.62 -8.14 4.48
C LEU A 136 -13.74 -6.62 4.62
N PRO A 137 -13.99 -6.08 5.83
CA PRO A 137 -13.95 -4.65 6.06
C PRO A 137 -12.51 -4.13 5.98
N ILE A 138 -12.36 -2.87 5.59
CA ILE A 138 -11.06 -2.22 5.49
C ILE A 138 -10.88 -1.11 6.53
N VAL A 139 -9.64 -0.75 6.83
CA VAL A 139 -9.25 0.53 7.45
C VAL A 139 -8.37 1.26 6.45
N PRO A 140 -8.88 2.28 5.74
CA PRO A 140 -8.12 2.96 4.69
C PRO A 140 -7.23 4.05 5.28
N ILE A 141 -5.91 3.93 5.02
CA ILE A 141 -4.89 4.90 5.39
C ILE A 141 -4.26 5.46 4.11
N PHE A 142 -4.21 6.80 4.02
CA PHE A 142 -3.66 7.53 2.90
C PHE A 142 -2.36 8.23 3.29
N ILE A 143 -1.34 8.09 2.45
CA ILE A 143 -0.03 8.69 2.64
C ILE A 143 0.28 9.60 1.45
N ASN A 144 0.79 10.80 1.71
CA ASN A 144 1.29 11.64 0.64
C ASN A 144 2.59 11.06 0.06
N CYS A 145 2.49 10.46 -1.12
CA CYS A 145 3.62 9.90 -1.86
C CYS A 145 3.94 10.66 -3.15
N VAL A 146 3.11 11.65 -3.54
CA VAL A 146 3.18 12.26 -4.88
C VAL A 146 3.33 13.78 -4.89
N VAL A 147 2.92 14.48 -3.83
CA VAL A 147 2.97 15.94 -3.75
C VAL A 147 4.05 16.42 -2.79
N PRO A 148 5.19 16.90 -3.26
CA PRO A 148 6.24 17.44 -2.38
C PRO A 148 5.74 18.63 -1.51
N PRO A 149 6.19 18.75 -0.26
CA PRO A 149 7.20 17.90 0.40
C PRO A 149 6.62 16.55 0.86
N LEU A 150 7.34 15.48 0.56
CA LEU A 150 6.96 14.13 0.98
C LEU A 150 7.35 13.89 2.46
N PRO A 151 6.64 13.02 3.20
CA PRO A 151 7.10 12.61 4.52
C PRO A 151 8.44 11.89 4.43
N ALA A 152 9.31 12.10 5.43
CA ALA A 152 10.61 11.44 5.47
C ALA A 152 10.47 9.92 5.67
N ALA A 153 11.34 9.14 5.03
CA ALA A 153 11.37 7.67 5.13
C ALA A 153 11.44 7.17 6.59
N GLN A 154 12.27 7.82 7.44
CA GLN A 154 12.33 7.52 8.87
C GLN A 154 10.99 7.71 9.58
N ARG A 155 10.23 8.78 9.21
CA ARG A 155 8.91 9.03 9.77
C ARG A 155 7.89 7.97 9.32
N CYS A 156 7.96 7.55 8.06
CA CYS A 156 7.11 6.47 7.53
C CYS A 156 7.43 5.13 8.20
N PHE A 157 8.69 4.79 8.42
CA PHE A 157 9.08 3.60 9.16
C PHE A 157 8.60 3.64 10.62
N ALA A 158 8.78 4.78 11.30
CA ALA A 158 8.27 4.97 12.65
C ALA A 158 6.73 4.89 12.71
N LEU A 159 6.03 5.40 11.68
CA LEU A 159 4.57 5.25 11.53
C LEU A 159 4.17 3.77 11.42
N GLY A 160 4.90 2.96 10.65
CA GLY A 160 4.67 1.53 10.55
C GLY A 160 4.74 0.84 11.93
N ARG A 161 5.76 1.15 12.72
CA ARG A 161 5.89 0.63 14.11
C ARG A 161 4.71 1.02 14.98
N ALA A 162 4.35 2.31 14.99
CA ALA A 162 3.21 2.80 15.76
C ALA A 162 1.87 2.18 15.29
N LEU A 163 1.71 1.94 13.98
CA LEU A 163 0.53 1.28 13.41
C LEU A 163 0.42 -0.17 13.91
N ALA A 164 1.51 -0.92 13.90
CA ALA A 164 1.53 -2.29 14.43
C ALA A 164 1.19 -2.33 15.93
N GLU A 165 1.73 -1.40 16.73
CA GLU A 165 1.42 -1.26 18.15
C GLU A 165 -0.06 -0.89 18.36
N SER A 166 -0.58 0.03 17.54
CA SER A 166 -1.99 0.42 17.57
C SER A 166 -2.91 -0.77 17.29
N ILE A 167 -2.61 -1.58 16.27
CA ILE A 167 -3.39 -2.78 15.96
C ILE A 167 -3.38 -3.75 17.15
N ARG A 168 -2.21 -4.04 17.71
CA ARG A 168 -2.08 -4.95 18.86
C ARG A 168 -2.78 -4.45 20.12
N SER A 169 -2.92 -3.14 20.29
CA SER A 169 -3.62 -2.53 21.42
C SER A 169 -5.14 -2.45 21.25
N TRP A 170 -5.66 -2.74 20.07
CA TRP A 170 -7.10 -2.72 19.84
C TRP A 170 -7.77 -3.88 20.62
N ASP A 171 -8.72 -3.52 21.50
CA ASP A 171 -9.45 -4.50 22.33
C ASP A 171 -10.51 -5.22 21.49
N ASN A 172 -10.04 -6.17 20.68
CA ASN A 172 -10.82 -7.01 19.79
C ASN A 172 -10.01 -8.29 19.51
N ASP A 173 -10.66 -9.38 19.16
CA ASP A 173 -9.99 -10.65 18.83
C ASP A 173 -9.71 -10.78 17.31
N ALA A 174 -9.82 -9.69 16.56
CA ALA A 174 -9.67 -9.69 15.11
C ALA A 174 -8.25 -10.03 14.66
N ARG A 175 -8.17 -10.79 13.61
CA ARG A 175 -6.95 -11.05 12.84
C ARG A 175 -6.81 -9.98 11.77
N VAL A 176 -5.80 -9.15 11.88
CA VAL A 176 -5.59 -7.99 11.00
C VAL A 176 -4.44 -8.27 10.05
N VAL A 177 -4.61 -7.92 8.80
CA VAL A 177 -3.53 -7.85 7.82
C VAL A 177 -3.34 -6.43 7.35
N ILE A 178 -2.12 -6.10 6.95
CA ILE A 178 -1.82 -4.82 6.30
C ILE A 178 -1.53 -5.10 4.83
N VAL A 179 -2.16 -4.35 3.94
CA VAL A 179 -1.88 -4.35 2.50
C VAL A 179 -1.41 -2.95 2.12
N THR A 180 -0.14 -2.83 1.79
CA THR A 180 0.41 -1.59 1.22
C THR A 180 0.53 -1.72 -0.28
N SER A 181 0.44 -0.59 -0.99
CA SER A 181 0.57 -0.62 -2.43
C SER A 181 1.40 0.53 -2.97
N GLY A 182 2.13 0.25 -4.06
CA GLY A 182 2.92 1.27 -4.74
C GLY A 182 4.06 0.71 -5.57
N SER A 183 4.64 1.59 -6.37
CA SER A 183 5.76 1.34 -7.26
C SER A 183 7.07 1.84 -6.65
N LEU A 184 8.20 1.24 -7.05
CA LEU A 184 9.55 1.59 -6.59
C LEU A 184 10.26 2.54 -7.56
N SER A 185 9.92 2.45 -8.84
CA SER A 185 10.39 3.34 -9.91
C SER A 185 9.31 3.48 -10.95
N LEU A 186 8.70 4.65 -11.03
CA LEU A 186 7.62 4.90 -12.00
C LEU A 186 7.50 6.39 -12.31
N GLU A 187 7.39 6.69 -13.59
CA GLU A 187 7.08 8.02 -14.13
C GLU A 187 5.73 7.96 -14.84
N ILE A 188 4.81 8.84 -14.49
CA ILE A 188 3.51 8.96 -15.15
C ILE A 188 3.40 10.33 -15.82
N GLY A 189 3.11 10.36 -17.13
CA GLY A 189 2.88 11.59 -17.89
C GLY A 189 4.03 12.58 -17.94
N GLY A 190 5.21 12.21 -17.42
CA GLY A 190 6.39 13.06 -17.33
C GLY A 190 7.36 12.85 -18.50
N PRO A 191 8.47 13.62 -18.53
CA PRO A 191 9.43 13.59 -19.64
C PRO A 191 10.22 12.27 -19.74
N ARG A 192 10.15 11.42 -18.73
CA ARG A 192 10.82 10.10 -18.70
C ARG A 192 9.84 8.95 -18.94
N ALA A 193 8.58 9.24 -19.31
CA ALA A 193 7.68 8.22 -19.82
C ALA A 193 8.25 7.64 -21.12
N GLU A 194 8.00 6.36 -21.37
CA GLU A 194 8.44 5.70 -22.60
C GLU A 194 7.73 6.29 -23.83
N VAL A 195 8.42 6.24 -24.96
CA VAL A 195 7.84 6.71 -26.24
C VAL A 195 6.55 5.95 -26.52
N ASP A 196 5.51 6.69 -26.85
CA ASP A 196 4.16 6.17 -27.14
C ASP A 196 3.43 5.52 -25.94
N LYS A 197 3.94 5.72 -24.71
CA LYS A 197 3.29 5.32 -23.47
C LYS A 197 3.05 6.51 -22.55
N THR A 198 2.11 6.37 -21.63
CA THR A 198 1.85 7.36 -20.58
C THR A 198 2.72 7.15 -19.33
N PHE A 199 3.54 6.09 -19.30
CA PHE A 199 4.37 5.73 -18.16
C PHE A 199 5.78 5.28 -18.61
N GLY A 200 6.71 5.27 -17.68
CA GLY A 200 8.06 4.72 -17.85
C GLY A 200 8.66 4.28 -16.52
N VAL A 201 9.73 3.51 -16.58
CA VAL A 201 10.52 3.07 -15.41
C VAL A 201 11.91 3.71 -15.49
N PRO A 202 12.10 4.92 -14.93
CA PRO A 202 13.34 5.68 -15.13
C PRO A 202 14.57 5.03 -14.49
N ASP A 203 14.37 4.28 -13.39
CA ASP A 203 15.49 3.71 -12.63
C ASP A 203 15.20 2.26 -12.16
N PRO A 204 15.21 1.28 -13.07
CA PRO A 204 15.04 -0.13 -12.70
C PRO A 204 16.19 -0.65 -11.83
N ALA A 205 17.35 -0.01 -11.85
CA ALA A 205 18.47 -0.38 -10.98
C ALA A 205 18.20 0.00 -9.52
N TRP A 206 17.55 1.14 -9.28
CA TRP A 206 17.06 1.52 -7.96
C TRP A 206 16.01 0.53 -7.45
N ALA A 207 15.02 0.19 -8.29
CA ALA A 207 14.02 -0.79 -7.92
C ALA A 207 14.67 -2.14 -7.56
N ALA A 208 15.62 -2.63 -8.36
CA ALA A 208 16.34 -3.86 -8.09
C ALA A 208 17.13 -3.80 -6.77
N TRP A 209 17.79 -2.67 -6.49
CA TRP A 209 18.53 -2.46 -5.24
C TRP A 209 17.58 -2.48 -4.03
N VAL A 210 16.46 -1.75 -4.07
CA VAL A 210 15.47 -1.75 -2.98
C VAL A 210 14.98 -3.18 -2.70
N LEU A 211 14.68 -3.96 -3.75
CA LEU A 211 14.20 -5.34 -3.61
C LEU A 211 15.27 -6.25 -3.00
N GLU A 212 16.53 -6.07 -3.35
CA GLU A 212 17.65 -6.80 -2.74
C GLU A 212 17.81 -6.47 -1.25
N GLU A 213 17.68 -5.19 -0.85
CA GLU A 213 17.73 -4.78 0.54
C GLU A 213 16.55 -5.35 1.35
N ILE A 214 15.33 -5.35 0.78
CA ILE A 214 14.15 -5.99 1.38
C ILE A 214 14.40 -7.49 1.57
N ARG A 215 14.90 -8.19 0.55
CA ARG A 215 15.22 -9.62 0.60
C ARG A 215 16.27 -9.95 1.67
N GLY A 216 17.20 -9.05 1.88
CA GLY A 216 18.24 -9.16 2.90
C GLY A 216 17.83 -8.73 4.31
N GLY A 217 16.62 -8.19 4.49
CA GLY A 217 16.18 -7.62 5.77
C GLY A 217 16.95 -6.36 6.19
N ARG A 218 17.61 -5.67 5.23
CA ARG A 218 18.45 -4.49 5.49
C ARG A 218 17.64 -3.19 5.35
N TYR A 219 16.63 -3.04 6.18
CA TYR A 219 15.66 -1.93 6.10
C TYR A 219 16.28 -0.56 6.37
N ASP A 220 17.27 -0.48 7.26
CA ASP A 220 17.97 0.77 7.57
C ASP A 220 18.67 1.37 6.34
N GLU A 221 19.18 0.53 5.43
CA GLU A 221 19.78 0.99 4.18
C GLU A 221 18.74 1.65 3.27
N ILE A 222 17.57 1.04 3.11
CA ILE A 222 16.48 1.63 2.34
C ILE A 222 16.08 2.98 2.94
N ILE A 223 15.86 3.03 4.26
CA ILE A 223 15.44 4.24 4.97
C ILE A 223 16.47 5.35 4.81
N SER A 224 17.77 5.03 4.87
CA SER A 224 18.84 5.99 4.75
C SER A 224 18.95 6.60 3.34
N GLN A 225 18.63 5.81 2.30
CA GLN A 225 18.75 6.21 0.91
C GLN A 225 17.46 6.80 0.32
N ALA A 226 16.28 6.47 0.88
CA ALA A 226 14.99 6.92 0.38
C ALA A 226 14.68 8.39 0.73
N SER A 227 15.57 9.30 0.31
CA SER A 227 15.29 10.74 0.38
C SER A 227 14.32 11.15 -0.73
N GLU A 228 13.54 12.22 -0.52
CA GLU A 228 12.63 12.77 -1.54
C GLU A 228 13.35 12.99 -2.88
N PRO A 229 14.53 13.67 -2.96
CA PRO A 229 15.23 13.84 -4.23
C PRO A 229 15.61 12.50 -4.89
N ARG A 230 15.97 11.47 -4.09
CA ARG A 230 16.35 10.17 -4.62
C ARG A 230 15.15 9.42 -5.20
N MET A 231 14.02 9.46 -4.51
CA MET A 231 12.76 8.87 -5.01
C MET A 231 12.31 9.57 -6.28
N LEU A 232 12.33 10.90 -6.32
CA LEU A 232 11.96 11.67 -7.53
C LEU A 232 12.88 11.42 -8.73
N GLN A 233 14.14 11.02 -8.52
CA GLN A 233 15.01 10.53 -9.60
C GLN A 233 14.52 9.20 -10.18
N ALA A 234 13.92 8.34 -9.37
CA ALA A 234 13.35 7.08 -9.80
C ALA A 234 11.96 7.20 -10.43
N GLY A 235 11.37 8.40 -10.42
CA GLY A 235 10.09 8.71 -11.07
C GLY A 235 9.24 9.67 -10.25
N ASN A 236 8.30 10.36 -10.92
CA ASN A 236 7.44 11.34 -10.25
C ASN A 236 6.42 10.71 -9.27
N VAL A 237 6.20 9.40 -9.35
CA VAL A 237 5.38 8.62 -8.42
C VAL A 237 6.18 7.58 -7.61
N ALA A 238 7.52 7.55 -7.76
CA ALA A 238 8.37 6.64 -6.99
C ALA A 238 8.41 6.93 -5.47
N GLY A 239 7.82 8.04 -5.02
CA GLY A 239 7.52 8.28 -3.60
C GLY A 239 6.61 7.23 -2.97
N GLU A 240 5.91 6.42 -3.76
CA GLU A 240 5.13 5.27 -3.29
C GLU A 240 5.98 4.20 -2.56
N LEU A 241 7.30 4.23 -2.69
CA LEU A 241 8.20 3.47 -1.81
C LEU A 241 7.93 3.76 -0.33
N LEU A 242 7.39 4.93 0.03
CA LEU A 242 7.04 5.26 1.41
C LEU A 242 5.95 4.34 1.98
N ASN A 243 5.02 3.86 1.15
CA ASN A 243 4.02 2.85 1.56
C ASN A 243 4.71 1.52 1.90
N TRP A 244 5.70 1.09 1.11
CA TRP A 244 6.53 -0.08 1.40
C TRP A 244 7.30 0.09 2.71
N ILE A 245 7.90 1.27 2.93
CA ILE A 245 8.65 1.58 4.16
C ILE A 245 7.73 1.52 5.39
N ILE A 246 6.45 1.92 5.27
CA ILE A 246 5.48 1.74 6.35
C ILE A 246 5.26 0.23 6.60
N ALA A 247 5.07 -0.59 5.56
CA ALA A 247 4.98 -2.04 5.71
C ALA A 247 6.19 -2.62 6.46
N LEU A 248 7.41 -2.25 6.06
CA LEU A 248 8.64 -2.69 6.71
C LEU A 248 8.72 -2.27 8.19
N GLY A 249 8.15 -1.10 8.53
CA GLY A 249 8.07 -0.64 9.93
C GLY A 249 7.10 -1.43 10.80
N THR A 250 6.15 -2.16 10.22
CA THR A 250 5.16 -2.95 10.98
C THR A 250 5.69 -4.30 11.44
N ILE A 251 6.82 -4.74 10.89
CA ILE A 251 7.42 -6.06 11.11
C ILE A 251 8.86 -5.90 11.63
N GLU A 252 9.34 -6.90 12.36
CA GLU A 252 10.77 -7.00 12.65
C GLU A 252 11.54 -7.31 11.35
N PRO A 253 12.81 -6.86 11.24
CA PRO A 253 13.63 -7.16 10.07
C PRO A 253 13.67 -8.66 9.78
N SER A 254 13.08 -9.05 8.68
CA SER A 254 12.94 -10.45 8.27
C SER A 254 12.88 -10.56 6.76
N VAL A 255 13.19 -11.74 6.24
CA VAL A 255 13.00 -12.02 4.82
C VAL A 255 11.51 -12.25 4.53
N PRO A 256 10.97 -11.78 3.40
CA PRO A 256 9.60 -12.07 3.02
C PRO A 256 9.39 -13.58 2.78
N ALA A 257 8.22 -14.09 3.18
CA ALA A 257 7.78 -15.46 2.89
C ALA A 257 7.54 -15.66 1.38
N ILE A 258 7.06 -14.61 0.72
CA ILE A 258 6.87 -14.54 -0.73
C ILE A 258 7.52 -13.26 -1.24
N MET A 259 8.26 -13.35 -2.36
CA MET A 259 8.77 -12.20 -3.07
C MET A 259 8.88 -12.49 -4.56
N ILE A 260 8.18 -11.69 -5.36
CA ILE A 260 8.17 -11.77 -6.82
C ILE A 260 8.65 -10.43 -7.35
N ASP A 261 9.87 -10.40 -7.86
CA ASP A 261 10.56 -9.19 -8.30
C ASP A 261 10.22 -8.84 -9.74
N GLN A 262 9.88 -7.59 -9.98
CA GLN A 262 9.68 -7.02 -11.31
C GLN A 262 10.39 -5.66 -11.43
N PRO A 263 11.71 -5.57 -11.22
CA PRO A 263 12.42 -4.28 -11.21
C PRO A 263 12.36 -3.56 -12.56
N GLN A 264 12.25 -4.29 -13.67
CA GLN A 264 12.08 -3.71 -15.01
C GLN A 264 10.71 -3.06 -15.22
N LEU A 265 9.73 -3.41 -14.37
CA LEU A 265 8.41 -2.78 -14.29
C LEU A 265 8.33 -1.82 -13.11
N GLY A 266 9.42 -1.62 -12.37
CA GLY A 266 9.50 -0.73 -11.22
C GLY A 266 8.69 -1.18 -10.01
N ASN A 267 8.33 -2.47 -9.91
CA ASN A 267 7.48 -2.98 -8.84
C ASN A 267 7.86 -4.40 -8.40
N ALA A 268 7.13 -4.92 -7.41
CA ALA A 268 7.22 -6.29 -6.92
C ALA A 268 5.97 -6.67 -6.11
N PHE A 269 5.88 -7.96 -5.77
CA PHE A 269 4.89 -8.50 -4.83
C PHE A 269 5.63 -9.16 -3.67
N ALA A 270 5.27 -8.79 -2.45
CA ALA A 270 5.87 -9.36 -1.26
C ALA A 270 4.84 -9.67 -0.18
N ALA A 271 5.10 -10.70 0.62
CA ALA A 271 4.31 -11.08 1.77
C ALA A 271 5.21 -11.50 2.92
N TRP A 272 4.85 -11.11 4.13
CA TRP A 272 5.51 -11.48 5.37
C TRP A 272 4.52 -12.09 6.35
N ASP A 273 4.91 -13.18 6.97
CA ASP A 273 4.25 -13.68 8.17
C ASP A 273 4.68 -12.84 9.37
N VAL A 274 3.72 -12.39 10.16
CA VAL A 274 4.00 -11.75 11.45
C VAL A 274 3.87 -12.82 12.53
N ARG A 275 4.99 -13.11 13.20
CA ARG A 275 5.00 -14.06 14.30
C ARG A 275 4.32 -13.43 15.51
N SER A 276 3.33 -14.11 16.08
CA SER A 276 2.82 -13.74 17.39
C SER A 276 3.93 -13.94 18.43
N GLU A 277 4.31 -12.88 19.11
CA GLU A 277 5.07 -13.01 20.36
C GLU A 277 4.14 -13.71 21.38
N ARG A 278 4.34 -15.01 21.56
CA ARG A 278 3.69 -15.76 22.65
C ARG A 278 4.50 -15.66 23.93
#